data_a422bdf66f0aa66f1f50b90108155a5c
#
_entry.id   a422bdf66f0aa66f1f50b90108155a5c
#
_cell.length_a   1.000
_cell.length_b   1.000
_cell.length_c   1.000
_cell.angle_alpha   90.00
_cell.angle_beta   90.00
_cell.angle_gamma   90.00
#
_symmetry.space_group_name_H-M   'P 1'
#
loop_
_entity.id
_entity.type
_entity.pdbx_description
1 polymer ?
#
loop_
_entity_poly.entity_id
_entity_poly.type
_entity_poly.pdbx_seq_one_letter_code
_entity_poly.pdbx_strand_id
1 'polypeptide(L)'
;MAQQETEDARVRDGYAARAIEYTELFGDIAQMDDVDRERIGRWADGVDGRILDVGCGPGHWTAFLVERGADAEGIDLVPDFIAGASARFPHISYRTASLADSDIPLGSLGGVLAWYSLIHATPDGLPHLLEAARRGIREGGHLLVGFFDGADGQPFPHAVTTAHYWSVLGMSNQLERAGFSVLDSETRVQDGRRAHASISAVAI
;
A
#
# COMPACT_ATOMS: atom_id res chain seq x y z
N MET A 1 -17.05 4.75 9.73
CA MET A 1 -17.36 5.58 8.55
C MET A 1 -16.95 7.04 8.75
N ALA A 2 -17.60 7.88 9.51
CA ALA A 2 -17.24 9.32 9.62
C ALA A 2 -15.78 9.60 10.07
N GLN A 3 -15.20 8.79 10.91
CA GLN A 3 -13.79 8.94 11.34
C GLN A 3 -12.84 8.57 10.21
N GLN A 4 -13.09 7.49 9.47
CA GLN A 4 -12.29 7.07 8.31
C GLN A 4 -12.35 8.11 7.19
N GLU A 5 -13.53 8.63 6.87
CA GLU A 5 -13.70 9.72 5.88
C GLU A 5 -12.88 10.96 6.24
N THR A 6 -12.79 11.30 7.55
CA THR A 6 -11.98 12.43 8.04
C THR A 6 -10.49 12.15 7.91
N GLU A 7 -10.05 10.92 8.19
CA GLU A 7 -8.66 10.50 8.02
C GLU A 7 -8.26 10.49 6.55
N ASP A 8 -9.07 9.89 5.68
CA ASP A 8 -8.87 9.84 4.23
C ASP A 8 -8.79 11.26 3.63
N ALA A 9 -9.68 12.17 4.06
CA ALA A 9 -9.65 13.57 3.63
C ALA A 9 -8.35 14.26 4.02
N ARG A 10 -7.87 14.07 5.25
CA ARG A 10 -6.60 14.65 5.74
C ARG A 10 -5.40 14.12 4.94
N VAL A 11 -5.35 12.82 4.66
CA VAL A 11 -4.28 12.19 3.87
C VAL A 11 -4.33 12.72 2.44
N ARG A 12 -5.50 12.68 1.81
CA ARG A 12 -5.72 13.19 0.45
C ARG A 12 -5.27 14.64 0.30
N ASP A 13 -5.73 15.54 1.20
CA ASP A 13 -5.43 16.97 1.10
C ASP A 13 -3.94 17.24 1.32
N GLY A 14 -3.29 16.49 2.23
CA GLY A 14 -1.85 16.57 2.46
C GLY A 14 -1.02 16.17 1.24
N TYR A 15 -1.37 15.07 0.57
CA TYR A 15 -0.68 14.63 -0.66
C TYR A 15 -1.03 15.50 -1.87
N ALA A 16 -2.29 15.93 -2.02
CA ALA A 16 -2.69 16.80 -3.11
C ALA A 16 -1.90 18.12 -3.12
N ALA A 17 -1.65 18.70 -1.93
CA ALA A 17 -0.85 19.91 -1.80
C ALA A 17 0.61 19.75 -2.29
N ARG A 18 1.13 18.53 -2.41
CA ARG A 18 2.51 18.22 -2.79
C ARG A 18 2.61 17.21 -3.95
N ALA A 19 1.52 17.00 -4.70
CA ALA A 19 1.45 15.94 -5.71
C ALA A 19 2.52 16.06 -6.80
N ILE A 20 2.81 17.29 -7.25
CA ILE A 20 3.86 17.56 -8.25
C ILE A 20 5.24 17.18 -7.70
N GLU A 21 5.61 17.73 -6.53
CA GLU A 21 6.89 17.45 -5.88
C GLU A 21 7.07 15.95 -5.60
N TYR A 22 6.01 15.30 -5.09
CA TYR A 22 6.03 13.88 -4.82
C TYR A 22 6.25 13.05 -6.09
N THR A 23 5.57 13.42 -7.19
CA THR A 23 5.73 12.73 -8.48
C THR A 23 7.13 12.91 -9.06
N GLU A 24 7.75 14.08 -8.92
CA GLU A 24 9.13 14.32 -9.34
C GLU A 24 10.15 13.49 -8.57
N LEU A 25 9.93 13.29 -7.25
CA LEU A 25 10.85 12.56 -6.38
C LEU A 25 10.66 11.05 -6.40
N PHE A 26 9.42 10.58 -6.56
CA PHE A 26 9.04 9.18 -6.37
C PHE A 26 8.18 8.61 -7.50
N GLY A 27 8.02 9.33 -8.60
CA GLY A 27 7.14 8.91 -9.69
C GLY A 27 7.77 7.95 -10.69
N ASP A 28 9.06 7.65 -10.60
CA ASP A 28 9.75 6.75 -11.51
C ASP A 28 10.28 5.52 -10.77
N ILE A 29 10.05 4.34 -11.32
CA ILE A 29 10.55 3.08 -10.76
C ILE A 29 12.08 3.05 -10.65
N ALA A 30 12.78 3.77 -11.53
CA ALA A 30 14.24 3.88 -11.48
C ALA A 30 14.76 4.67 -10.26
N GLN A 31 13.91 5.49 -9.63
CA GLN A 31 14.22 6.24 -8.41
C GLN A 31 14.05 5.38 -7.13
N MET A 32 13.40 4.22 -7.25
CA MET A 32 13.12 3.34 -6.12
C MET A 32 14.34 2.48 -5.81
N ASP A 33 14.52 2.13 -4.53
CA ASP A 33 15.58 1.24 -4.08
C ASP A 33 15.47 -0.15 -4.77
N ASP A 34 16.62 -0.73 -5.15
CA ASP A 34 16.66 -2.07 -5.75
C ASP A 34 16.02 -3.12 -4.85
N VAL A 35 16.25 -3.01 -3.54
CA VAL A 35 15.67 -3.92 -2.53
C VAL A 35 14.15 -3.93 -2.58
N ASP A 36 13.53 -2.76 -2.76
CA ASP A 36 12.07 -2.65 -2.86
C ASP A 36 11.55 -3.27 -4.17
N ARG A 37 12.26 -3.03 -5.29
CA ARG A 37 11.92 -3.66 -6.59
C ARG A 37 12.03 -5.18 -6.53
N GLU A 38 13.09 -5.69 -5.91
CA GLU A 38 13.28 -7.13 -5.73
C GLU A 38 12.21 -7.73 -4.82
N ARG A 39 11.89 -7.05 -3.71
CA ARG A 39 10.88 -7.51 -2.74
C ARG A 39 9.49 -7.60 -3.37
N ILE A 40 9.04 -6.52 -4.01
CA ILE A 40 7.74 -6.47 -4.67
C ILE A 40 7.70 -7.45 -5.85
N GLY A 41 8.79 -7.53 -6.63
CA GLY A 41 8.88 -8.46 -7.76
C GLY A 41 8.74 -9.92 -7.33
N ARG A 42 9.52 -10.37 -6.33
CA ARG A 42 9.42 -11.75 -5.81
C ARG A 42 8.03 -12.07 -5.28
N TRP A 43 7.41 -11.13 -4.56
CA TRP A 43 6.05 -11.29 -4.07
C TRP A 43 5.05 -11.43 -5.22
N ALA A 44 5.12 -10.55 -6.21
CA ALA A 44 4.22 -10.55 -7.37
C ALA A 44 4.32 -11.82 -8.21
N ASP A 45 5.52 -12.40 -8.36
CA ASP A 45 5.75 -13.66 -9.08
C ASP A 45 5.00 -14.85 -8.44
N GLY A 46 4.63 -14.75 -7.15
CA GLY A 46 3.83 -15.75 -6.43
C GLY A 46 2.33 -15.51 -6.43
N VAL A 47 1.86 -14.38 -6.98
CA VAL A 47 0.44 -14.01 -6.98
C VAL A 47 -0.24 -14.52 -8.25
N ASP A 48 -1.28 -15.32 -8.08
CA ASP A 48 -2.16 -15.73 -9.16
C ASP A 48 -3.43 -14.85 -9.16
N GLY A 49 -3.78 -14.28 -10.31
CA GLY A 49 -4.93 -13.38 -10.48
C GLY A 49 -4.60 -11.91 -10.31
N ARG A 50 -5.66 -11.09 -10.25
CA ARG A 50 -5.53 -9.62 -10.24
C ARG A 50 -4.90 -9.10 -8.96
N ILE A 51 -3.97 -8.15 -9.13
CA ILE A 51 -3.33 -7.38 -8.05
C ILE A 51 -3.94 -5.98 -7.96
N LEU A 52 -4.31 -5.56 -6.76
CA LEU A 52 -4.67 -4.18 -6.46
C LEU A 52 -3.50 -3.49 -5.75
N ASP A 53 -3.00 -2.41 -6.36
CA ASP A 53 -2.01 -1.51 -5.75
C ASP A 53 -2.75 -0.40 -5.01
N VAL A 54 -2.74 -0.44 -3.67
CA VAL A 54 -3.47 0.47 -2.78
C VAL A 54 -2.58 1.64 -2.39
N GLY A 55 -3.07 2.87 -2.65
CA GLY A 55 -2.26 4.08 -2.50
C GLY A 55 -1.16 4.12 -3.57
N CYS A 56 -1.54 3.84 -4.83
CA CYS A 56 -0.61 3.69 -5.94
C CYS A 56 0.17 4.97 -6.28
N GLY A 57 -0.25 6.13 -5.76
CA GLY A 57 0.38 7.41 -6.02
C GLY A 57 0.52 7.70 -7.52
N PRO A 58 1.74 8.07 -8.00
CA PRO A 58 2.02 8.31 -9.42
C PRO A 58 1.94 7.07 -10.33
N GLY A 59 1.61 5.89 -9.81
CA GLY A 59 1.36 4.67 -10.56
C GLY A 59 2.60 3.86 -10.94
N HIS A 60 3.79 4.22 -10.46
CA HIS A 60 5.05 3.55 -10.83
C HIS A 60 5.14 2.09 -10.37
N TRP A 61 4.61 1.75 -9.18
CA TRP A 61 4.57 0.36 -8.73
C TRP A 61 3.54 -0.47 -9.49
N THR A 62 2.35 0.08 -9.76
CA THR A 62 1.35 -0.59 -10.60
C THR A 62 1.92 -0.88 -11.99
N ALA A 63 2.62 0.11 -12.60
CA ALA A 63 3.26 -0.06 -13.90
C ALA A 63 4.37 -1.12 -13.86
N PHE A 64 5.20 -1.12 -12.82
CA PHE A 64 6.22 -2.15 -12.61
C PHE A 64 5.63 -3.57 -12.54
N LEU A 65 4.49 -3.74 -11.85
CA LEU A 65 3.79 -5.02 -11.78
C LEU A 65 3.29 -5.47 -13.16
N VAL A 66 2.69 -4.56 -13.92
CA VAL A 66 2.17 -4.85 -15.27
C VAL A 66 3.31 -5.16 -16.24
N GLU A 67 4.44 -4.44 -16.19
CA GLU A 67 5.63 -4.71 -17.01
C GLU A 67 6.24 -6.10 -16.72
N ARG A 68 6.05 -6.63 -15.52
CA ARG A 68 6.41 -8.01 -15.14
C ARG A 68 5.38 -9.06 -15.58
N GLY A 69 4.27 -8.64 -16.18
CA GLY A 69 3.21 -9.53 -16.69
C GLY A 69 2.06 -9.78 -15.71
N ALA A 70 2.00 -9.08 -14.56
CA ALA A 70 0.88 -9.18 -13.65
C ALA A 70 -0.37 -8.45 -14.19
N ASP A 71 -1.57 -8.98 -13.93
CA ASP A 71 -2.83 -8.25 -14.06
C ASP A 71 -2.97 -7.32 -12.85
N ALA A 72 -2.62 -6.04 -13.01
CA ALA A 72 -2.63 -5.09 -11.90
C ALA A 72 -3.40 -3.81 -12.22
N GLU A 73 -4.07 -3.27 -11.20
CA GLU A 73 -4.74 -1.97 -11.22
C GLU A 73 -4.37 -1.17 -9.97
N GLY A 74 -4.47 0.17 -10.04
CA GLY A 74 -4.12 1.06 -8.94
C GLY A 74 -5.30 1.86 -8.40
N ILE A 75 -5.35 2.06 -7.09
CA ILE A 75 -6.25 3.03 -6.44
C ILE A 75 -5.47 4.00 -5.56
N ASP A 76 -5.92 5.25 -5.54
CA ASP A 76 -5.38 6.28 -4.65
C ASP A 76 -6.47 7.26 -4.24
N LEU A 77 -6.31 7.91 -3.10
CA LEU A 77 -7.22 8.96 -2.60
C LEU A 77 -7.07 10.28 -3.36
N VAL A 78 -5.91 10.51 -4.02
CA VAL A 78 -5.51 11.78 -4.63
C VAL A 78 -5.84 11.79 -6.12
N PRO A 79 -6.85 12.57 -6.57
CA PRO A 79 -7.25 12.59 -7.98
C PRO A 79 -6.11 13.01 -8.93
N ASP A 80 -5.21 13.91 -8.47
CA ASP A 80 -4.09 14.39 -9.29
C ASP A 80 -3.08 13.27 -9.58
N PHE A 81 -2.83 12.38 -8.62
CA PHE A 81 -2.01 11.19 -8.85
C PHE A 81 -2.65 10.26 -9.88
N ILE A 82 -3.95 10.01 -9.75
CA ILE A 82 -4.69 9.13 -10.67
C ILE A 82 -4.70 9.72 -12.10
N ALA A 83 -4.93 11.03 -12.22
CA ALA A 83 -4.88 11.70 -13.53
C ALA A 83 -3.47 11.60 -14.15
N GLY A 84 -2.41 11.83 -13.37
CA GLY A 84 -1.02 11.69 -13.80
C GLY A 84 -0.65 10.27 -14.18
N ALA A 85 -1.02 9.27 -13.36
CA ALA A 85 -0.79 7.85 -13.62
C ALA A 85 -1.49 7.38 -14.89
N SER A 86 -2.77 7.75 -15.07
CA SER A 86 -3.55 7.41 -16.27
C SER A 86 -3.00 8.04 -17.54
N ALA A 87 -2.47 9.27 -17.45
CA ALA A 87 -1.83 9.93 -18.59
C ALA A 87 -0.49 9.28 -18.95
N ARG A 88 0.29 8.86 -17.96
CA ARG A 88 1.61 8.25 -18.14
C ARG A 88 1.53 6.79 -18.57
N PHE A 89 0.55 6.04 -18.04
CA PHE A 89 0.36 4.61 -18.26
C PHE A 89 -1.07 4.31 -18.77
N PRO A 90 -1.44 4.75 -19.99
CA PRO A 90 -2.84 4.74 -20.45
C PRO A 90 -3.44 3.35 -20.67
N HIS A 91 -2.64 2.30 -20.62
CA HIS A 91 -3.08 0.91 -20.76
C HIS A 91 -3.35 0.23 -19.40
N ILE A 92 -3.13 0.94 -18.29
CA ILE A 92 -3.34 0.44 -16.93
C ILE A 92 -4.57 1.13 -16.32
N SER A 93 -5.36 0.39 -15.57
CA SER A 93 -6.53 0.92 -14.88
C SER A 93 -6.13 1.61 -13.58
N TYR A 94 -6.53 2.87 -13.43
CA TYR A 94 -6.37 3.62 -12.19
C TYR A 94 -7.69 4.25 -11.78
N ARG A 95 -8.01 4.25 -10.48
CA ARG A 95 -9.26 4.83 -9.95
C ARG A 95 -9.00 5.66 -8.69
N THR A 96 -9.66 6.81 -8.58
CA THR A 96 -9.72 7.54 -7.31
C THR A 96 -10.67 6.81 -6.37
N ALA A 97 -10.12 6.18 -5.32
CA ALA A 97 -10.91 5.41 -4.35
C ALA A 97 -10.15 5.24 -3.03
N SER A 98 -10.89 5.14 -1.92
CA SER A 98 -10.40 4.61 -0.65
C SER A 98 -10.49 3.08 -0.67
N LEU A 99 -9.53 2.40 -0.06
CA LEU A 99 -9.61 0.94 0.14
C LEU A 99 -10.85 0.55 0.95
N ALA A 100 -11.24 1.37 1.93
CA ALA A 100 -12.39 1.09 2.80
C ALA A 100 -13.72 1.15 2.04
N ASP A 101 -13.83 2.07 1.07
CA ASP A 101 -15.07 2.37 0.33
C ASP A 101 -14.99 1.94 -1.15
N SER A 102 -13.94 1.19 -1.51
CA SER A 102 -13.82 0.68 -2.88
C SER A 102 -14.85 -0.43 -3.13
N ASP A 103 -15.53 -0.35 -4.28
CA ASP A 103 -16.46 -1.40 -4.76
C ASP A 103 -15.69 -2.64 -5.24
N ILE A 104 -14.74 -3.14 -4.42
CA ILE A 104 -14.00 -4.37 -4.72
C ILE A 104 -14.92 -5.56 -4.43
N PRO A 105 -15.24 -6.40 -5.44
CA PRO A 105 -16.02 -7.59 -5.20
C PRO A 105 -15.29 -8.54 -4.24
N LEU A 106 -16.06 -9.21 -3.40
CA LEU A 106 -15.53 -10.17 -2.42
C LEU A 106 -14.71 -11.26 -3.13
N GLY A 107 -13.49 -11.49 -2.64
CA GLY A 107 -12.62 -12.55 -3.12
C GLY A 107 -12.23 -12.45 -4.60
N SER A 108 -12.27 -11.26 -5.20
CA SER A 108 -11.96 -11.06 -6.62
C SER A 108 -10.48 -10.84 -6.91
N LEU A 109 -9.68 -10.55 -5.87
CA LEU A 109 -8.26 -10.25 -6.01
C LEU A 109 -7.39 -11.46 -5.69
N GLY A 110 -6.37 -11.67 -6.50
CA GLY A 110 -5.27 -12.58 -6.21
C GLY A 110 -4.29 -11.99 -5.21
N GLY A 111 -4.12 -10.65 -5.19
CA GLY A 111 -3.24 -9.98 -4.26
C GLY A 111 -3.56 -8.51 -4.05
N VAL A 112 -3.03 -7.97 -2.94
CA VAL A 112 -3.02 -6.54 -2.63
C VAL A 112 -1.59 -6.12 -2.30
N LEU A 113 -1.11 -5.09 -2.99
CA LEU A 113 0.09 -4.36 -2.62
C LEU A 113 -0.30 -3.12 -1.82
N ALA A 114 0.22 -2.96 -0.60
CA ALA A 114 0.05 -1.77 0.24
C ALA A 114 1.44 -1.23 0.64
N TRP A 115 2.14 -0.64 -0.34
CA TRP A 115 3.52 -0.22 -0.16
C TRP A 115 3.60 1.20 0.42
N TYR A 116 3.81 1.30 1.73
CA TYR A 116 3.78 2.55 2.52
C TYR A 116 2.47 3.35 2.42
N SER A 117 1.39 2.75 1.98
CA SER A 117 0.09 3.42 1.83
C SER A 117 -0.76 3.41 3.09
N LEU A 118 -0.58 2.42 3.98
CA LEU A 118 -1.33 2.31 5.24
C LEU A 118 -0.65 3.02 6.42
N ILE A 119 0.50 3.66 6.23
CA ILE A 119 1.29 4.31 7.30
C ILE A 119 0.56 5.47 7.98
N HIS A 120 -0.40 6.08 7.29
CA HIS A 120 -1.20 7.19 7.81
C HIS A 120 -2.44 6.76 8.57
N ALA A 121 -2.79 5.47 8.50
CA ALA A 121 -3.90 4.93 9.28
C ALA A 121 -3.60 5.06 10.79
N THR A 122 -4.59 5.53 11.54
CA THR A 122 -4.48 5.51 13.00
C THR A 122 -4.47 4.08 13.52
N PRO A 123 -3.99 3.82 14.76
CA PRO A 123 -4.05 2.48 15.33
C PRO A 123 -5.45 1.87 15.36
N ASP A 124 -6.49 2.71 15.50
CA ASP A 124 -7.88 2.28 15.46
C ASP A 124 -8.42 2.10 14.02
N GLY A 125 -7.87 2.84 13.05
CA GLY A 125 -8.27 2.77 11.64
C GLY A 125 -7.62 1.62 10.87
N LEU A 126 -6.38 1.23 11.22
CA LEU A 126 -5.64 0.19 10.52
C LEU A 126 -6.38 -1.15 10.42
N PRO A 127 -7.02 -1.68 11.51
CA PRO A 127 -7.78 -2.93 11.43
C PRO A 127 -8.86 -2.91 10.34
N HIS A 128 -9.59 -1.80 10.19
CA HIS A 128 -10.65 -1.69 9.19
C HIS A 128 -10.11 -1.73 7.75
N LEU A 129 -8.92 -1.15 7.51
CA LEU A 129 -8.28 -1.21 6.20
C LEU A 129 -7.77 -2.63 5.89
N LEU A 130 -7.19 -3.32 6.88
CA LEU A 130 -6.74 -4.70 6.71
C LEU A 130 -7.94 -5.65 6.48
N GLU A 131 -9.06 -5.45 7.17
CA GLU A 131 -10.31 -6.18 6.93
C GLU A 131 -10.86 -5.90 5.53
N ALA A 132 -10.78 -4.66 5.04
CA ALA A 132 -11.19 -4.32 3.68
C ALA A 132 -10.32 -5.03 2.64
N ALA A 133 -8.99 -5.04 2.82
CA ALA A 133 -8.07 -5.80 1.98
C ALA A 133 -8.42 -7.31 2.00
N ARG A 134 -8.65 -7.86 3.21
CA ARG A 134 -8.98 -9.28 3.37
C ARG A 134 -10.25 -9.68 2.63
N ARG A 135 -11.29 -8.84 2.70
CA ARG A 135 -12.54 -9.10 1.96
C ARG A 135 -12.35 -9.13 0.45
N GLY A 136 -11.51 -8.24 -0.08
CA GLY A 136 -11.21 -8.18 -1.51
C GLY A 136 -10.37 -9.36 -2.01
N ILE A 137 -9.46 -9.86 -1.19
CA ILE A 137 -8.55 -10.96 -1.53
C ILE A 137 -9.27 -12.31 -1.41
N ARG A 138 -9.13 -13.16 -2.44
CA ARG A 138 -9.63 -14.54 -2.39
C ARG A 138 -8.89 -15.38 -1.33
N GLU A 139 -9.48 -16.46 -0.88
CA GLU A 139 -8.77 -17.43 -0.04
C GLU A 139 -7.49 -17.93 -0.74
N GLY A 140 -6.39 -18.00 0.00
CA GLY A 140 -5.07 -18.29 -0.53
C GLY A 140 -4.44 -17.17 -1.37
N GLY A 141 -5.08 -16.00 -1.52
CA GLY A 141 -4.49 -14.83 -2.15
C GLY A 141 -3.54 -14.09 -1.20
N HIS A 142 -2.76 -13.15 -1.72
CA HIS A 142 -1.59 -12.60 -1.06
C HIS A 142 -1.74 -11.12 -0.70
N LEU A 143 -1.14 -10.72 0.41
CA LEU A 143 -0.94 -9.31 0.78
C LEU A 143 0.56 -9.05 0.94
N LEU A 144 1.05 -7.93 0.39
CA LEU A 144 2.34 -7.35 0.76
C LEU A 144 2.13 -5.95 1.33
N VAL A 145 2.56 -5.74 2.57
CA VAL A 145 2.51 -4.44 3.23
C VAL A 145 3.90 -3.95 3.57
N GLY A 146 4.23 -2.69 3.19
CA GLY A 146 5.44 -1.98 3.58
C GLY A 146 5.12 -0.88 4.59
N PHE A 147 5.94 -0.74 5.63
CA PHE A 147 5.72 0.22 6.72
C PHE A 147 7.02 0.64 7.39
N PHE A 148 6.95 1.64 8.28
CA PHE A 148 8.08 2.07 9.11
C PHE A 148 8.11 1.26 10.40
N ASP A 149 9.26 0.58 10.64
CA ASP A 149 9.47 -0.26 11.82
C ASP A 149 9.76 0.60 13.06
N GLY A 150 9.06 0.31 14.16
CA GLY A 150 9.20 1.02 15.43
C GLY A 150 8.14 0.63 16.46
N ALA A 151 7.92 1.49 17.43
CA ALA A 151 6.94 1.22 18.50
C ALA A 151 5.50 1.28 17.97
N ASP A 152 4.72 0.25 18.24
CA ASP A 152 3.36 0.05 17.73
C ASP A 152 2.45 1.26 17.97
N GLY A 153 1.89 1.79 16.90
CA GLY A 153 0.95 2.91 16.93
C GLY A 153 1.57 4.27 17.30
N GLN A 154 2.89 4.35 17.53
CA GLN A 154 3.53 5.61 17.87
C GLN A 154 3.48 6.56 16.66
N PRO A 155 2.88 7.77 16.81
CA PRO A 155 2.84 8.74 15.73
C PRO A 155 4.21 9.40 15.52
N PHE A 156 4.49 9.78 14.28
CA PHE A 156 5.63 10.61 13.94
C PHE A 156 5.30 11.60 12.83
N PRO A 157 6.01 12.76 12.76
CA PRO A 157 5.85 13.70 11.67
C PRO A 157 6.42 13.10 10.37
N HIS A 158 5.55 12.86 9.40
CA HIS A 158 5.91 12.52 8.04
C HIS A 158 5.81 13.76 7.16
N ALA A 159 6.49 13.76 6.01
CA ALA A 159 6.56 14.93 5.12
C ALA A 159 5.19 15.47 4.67
N VAL A 160 4.16 14.63 4.63
CA VAL A 160 2.82 14.98 4.15
C VAL A 160 1.85 15.18 5.31
N THR A 161 1.71 14.18 6.18
CA THR A 161 0.85 14.23 7.37
C THR A 161 1.39 13.24 8.40
N THR A 162 0.79 13.17 9.59
CA THR A 162 1.18 12.19 10.62
C THR A 162 1.16 10.78 10.07
N ALA A 163 2.21 10.01 10.34
CA ALA A 163 2.28 8.58 10.10
C ALA A 163 2.54 7.82 11.41
N HIS A 164 2.38 6.52 11.40
CA HIS A 164 2.51 5.68 12.58
C HIS A 164 3.54 4.58 12.33
N TYR A 165 4.36 4.31 13.36
CA TYR A 165 5.24 3.16 13.40
C TYR A 165 4.47 1.89 13.78
N TRP A 166 4.97 0.77 13.28
CA TRP A 166 4.55 -0.56 13.72
C TRP A 166 5.79 -1.45 13.85
N SER A 167 5.86 -2.25 14.90
CA SER A 167 6.85 -3.33 14.93
C SER A 167 6.40 -4.47 14.00
N VAL A 168 7.35 -5.30 13.53
CA VAL A 168 7.01 -6.51 12.76
C VAL A 168 6.02 -7.38 13.53
N LEU A 169 6.22 -7.55 14.86
CA LEU A 169 5.30 -8.32 15.69
C LEU A 169 3.92 -7.66 15.78
N GLY A 170 3.85 -6.34 15.99
CA GLY A 170 2.59 -5.60 16.06
C GLY A 170 1.79 -5.67 14.77
N MET A 171 2.44 -5.46 13.63
CA MET A 171 1.80 -5.57 12.32
C MET A 171 1.37 -7.01 12.02
N SER A 172 2.18 -8.03 12.37
CA SER A 172 1.80 -9.43 12.22
C SER A 172 0.53 -9.76 13.02
N ASN A 173 0.44 -9.30 14.27
CA ASN A 173 -0.76 -9.48 15.09
C ASN A 173 -2.01 -8.81 14.48
N GLN A 174 -1.85 -7.64 13.84
CA GLN A 174 -2.97 -6.97 13.13
C GLN A 174 -3.42 -7.78 11.91
N LEU A 175 -2.47 -8.29 11.13
CA LEU A 175 -2.74 -9.13 9.96
C LEU A 175 -3.45 -10.44 10.36
N GLU A 176 -2.97 -11.12 11.39
CA GLU A 176 -3.60 -12.36 11.89
C GLU A 176 -5.04 -12.13 12.35
N ARG A 177 -5.31 -11.02 13.07
CA ARG A 177 -6.66 -10.64 13.47
C ARG A 177 -7.58 -10.34 12.28
N ALA A 178 -7.01 -9.83 11.19
CA ALA A 178 -7.75 -9.56 9.96
C ALA A 178 -7.97 -10.80 9.08
N GLY A 179 -7.49 -12.00 9.48
CA GLY A 179 -7.67 -13.25 8.73
C GLY A 179 -6.57 -13.54 7.71
N PHE A 180 -5.34 -13.12 8.03
CA PHE A 180 -4.15 -13.47 7.26
C PHE A 180 -3.22 -14.38 8.07
N SER A 181 -2.45 -15.20 7.38
CA SER A 181 -1.29 -15.93 7.93
C SER A 181 -0.02 -15.29 7.37
N VAL A 182 0.88 -14.86 8.25
CA VAL A 182 2.16 -14.28 7.86
C VAL A 182 3.05 -15.35 7.24
N LEU A 183 3.62 -15.07 6.07
CA LEU A 183 4.53 -15.96 5.36
C LEU A 183 5.99 -15.61 5.67
N ASP A 184 6.32 -14.33 5.56
CA ASP A 184 7.67 -13.83 5.82
C ASP A 184 7.65 -12.33 6.15
N SER A 185 8.77 -11.84 6.71
CA SER A 185 9.00 -10.42 6.95
C SER A 185 10.44 -10.06 6.63
N GLU A 186 10.65 -8.83 6.14
CA GLU A 186 11.97 -8.25 5.91
C GLU A 186 12.08 -6.92 6.64
N THR A 187 13.25 -6.64 7.23
CA THR A 187 13.55 -5.37 7.89
C THR A 187 14.79 -4.75 7.27
N ARG A 188 14.81 -3.41 7.20
CA ARG A 188 15.93 -2.65 6.69
C ARG A 188 16.21 -1.46 7.59
N VAL A 189 17.42 -1.41 8.12
CA VAL A 189 17.94 -0.29 8.90
C VAL A 189 19.07 0.35 8.11
N GLN A 190 19.03 1.66 7.92
CA GLN A 190 20.08 2.45 7.28
C GLN A 190 20.40 3.64 8.17
N ASP A 191 21.69 3.95 8.32
CA ASP A 191 22.15 5.08 9.15
C ASP A 191 21.49 6.40 8.70
N GLY A 192 20.93 7.11 9.66
CA GLY A 192 20.25 8.40 9.43
C GLY A 192 18.88 8.32 8.78
N ARG A 193 18.34 7.12 8.51
CA ARG A 193 16.98 6.90 8.00
C ARG A 193 16.13 6.15 9.02
N ARG A 194 14.81 6.26 8.89
CA ARG A 194 13.88 5.43 9.67
C ARG A 194 14.06 3.97 9.30
N ALA A 195 13.88 3.09 10.26
CA ALA A 195 13.83 1.66 9.98
C ALA A 195 12.57 1.33 9.15
N HIS A 196 12.74 0.43 8.20
CA HIS A 196 11.69 -0.03 7.30
C HIS A 196 11.41 -1.50 7.55
N ALA A 197 10.17 -1.91 7.39
CA ALA A 197 9.80 -3.32 7.36
C ALA A 197 8.76 -3.59 6.29
N SER A 198 8.69 -4.84 5.87
CA SER A 198 7.63 -5.37 5.04
C SER A 198 7.21 -6.75 5.50
N ILE A 199 5.94 -7.09 5.32
CA ILE A 199 5.38 -8.40 5.62
C ILE A 199 4.61 -8.90 4.40
N SER A 200 4.89 -10.16 4.02
CA SER A 200 4.08 -10.91 3.09
C SER A 200 3.17 -11.85 3.87
N ALA A 201 1.90 -11.90 3.51
CA ALA A 201 0.90 -12.72 4.18
C ALA A 201 -0.08 -13.33 3.18
N VAL A 202 -0.73 -14.43 3.57
CA VAL A 202 -1.75 -15.13 2.78
C VAL A 202 -3.10 -15.07 3.48
N ALA A 203 -4.16 -14.87 2.73
CA ALA A 203 -5.54 -14.86 3.22
C ALA A 203 -6.00 -16.27 3.60
N ILE A 204 -6.52 -16.46 4.83
CA ILE A 204 -7.01 -17.72 5.38
C ILE A 204 -8.50 -17.63 5.71
#